data_03536ccf251b32c78f8d6814d8b2b787
#
_entry.id   03536ccf251b32c78f8d6814d8b2b787
#
_cell.length_a   1.000
_cell.length_b   1.000
_cell.length_c   1.000
_cell.angle_alpha   90.00
_cell.angle_beta   90.00
_cell.angle_gamma   90.00
#
_symmetry.space_group_name_H-M   'P 1'
#
loop_
_entity.id
_entity.type
_entity.pdbx_description
1 polymer ?
#
loop_
_entity_poly.entity_id
_entity_poly.type
_entity_poly.pdbx_seq_one_letter_code
_entity_poly.pdbx_strand_id
1 'polypeptide(L)'
;MATKPGRNDPCPCGSGQKYKRCCLEKDQNAESAALAEAAAARAAEVHSHEHGPGRCDFCGDVEGDEDELTRDSNAVVDLVHEGKLDEAEHAARDLLERYPEVHDGYDRLGMVYEARGEPKQAADCYRKVIEFIRAHPDQYGPDLHTVFEDMVAELDPPPAA
;
A
#
# COMPACT_ATOMS: atom_id res chain seq x y z
N MET A 1 24.24 29.06 -7.64
CA MET A 1 23.42 28.06 -6.91
C MET A 1 23.66 28.27 -5.42
N ALA A 2 22.67 28.76 -4.67
CA ALA A 2 22.81 28.98 -3.23
C ALA A 2 22.80 27.62 -2.52
N THR A 3 23.87 27.30 -1.80
CA THR A 3 23.98 26.08 -1.02
C THR A 3 23.07 26.17 0.21
N LYS A 4 22.27 25.14 0.45
CA LYS A 4 21.38 25.06 1.61
C LYS A 4 22.21 25.15 2.91
N PRO A 5 21.87 26.01 3.87
CA PRO A 5 22.65 26.15 5.11
C PRO A 5 22.60 24.88 5.95
N GLY A 6 23.68 24.57 6.64
CA GLY A 6 23.73 23.46 7.59
C GLY A 6 22.87 23.71 8.82
N ARG A 7 22.36 22.66 9.47
CA ARG A 7 21.46 22.76 10.66
C ARG A 7 21.98 23.65 11.78
N ASN A 8 23.31 23.74 11.95
CA ASN A 8 23.96 24.52 13.00
C ASN A 8 24.48 25.88 12.53
N ASP A 9 24.40 26.19 11.24
CA ASP A 9 24.84 27.46 10.69
C ASP A 9 23.93 28.62 11.12
N PRO A 10 24.41 29.87 11.06
CA PRO A 10 23.59 31.03 11.29
C PRO A 10 22.43 31.06 10.28
N CYS A 11 21.22 31.38 10.75
CA CYS A 11 20.07 31.43 9.88
C CYS A 11 20.18 32.56 8.85
N PRO A 12 19.98 32.31 7.54
CA PRO A 12 20.10 33.34 6.51
C PRO A 12 19.03 34.44 6.60
N CYS A 13 17.99 34.25 7.43
CA CYS A 13 16.98 35.28 7.68
C CYS A 13 17.47 36.47 8.53
N GLY A 14 18.71 36.44 9.04
CA GLY A 14 19.30 37.51 9.83
C GLY A 14 18.87 37.54 11.30
N SER A 15 18.17 36.51 11.80
CA SER A 15 17.70 36.43 13.19
C SER A 15 18.82 36.22 14.23
N GLY A 16 20.05 35.91 13.81
CA GLY A 16 21.17 35.56 14.67
C GLY A 16 21.05 34.17 15.33
N GLN A 17 19.97 33.44 15.09
CA GLN A 17 19.75 32.09 15.61
C GLN A 17 20.31 31.04 14.68
N LYS A 18 20.57 29.83 15.22
CA LYS A 18 20.94 28.68 14.40
C LYS A 18 19.77 28.26 13.49
N TYR A 19 20.07 27.88 12.24
CA TYR A 19 19.07 27.52 11.24
C TYR A 19 18.03 26.51 11.75
N LYS A 20 18.47 25.48 12.49
CA LYS A 20 17.58 24.46 13.08
C LYS A 20 16.55 24.98 14.10
N ARG A 21 16.78 26.16 14.68
CA ARG A 21 15.87 26.80 15.67
C ARG A 21 15.10 27.98 15.09
N CYS A 22 15.21 28.21 13.79
CA CYS A 22 14.61 29.36 13.14
C CYS A 22 13.82 28.94 11.88
N CYS A 23 14.49 28.83 10.73
CA CYS A 23 13.79 28.63 9.46
C CYS A 23 13.75 27.17 8.98
N LEU A 24 14.50 26.25 9.59
CA LEU A 24 14.58 24.86 9.12
C LEU A 24 13.20 24.21 8.98
N GLU A 25 12.34 24.35 9.97
CA GLU A 25 10.99 23.76 9.97
C GLU A 25 10.09 24.39 8.90
N LYS A 26 10.18 25.71 8.72
CA LYS A 26 9.46 26.42 7.66
C LYS A 26 9.90 26.01 6.27
N ASP A 27 11.22 25.86 6.08
CA ASP A 27 11.78 25.47 4.80
C ASP A 27 11.45 24.01 4.46
N GLN A 28 11.45 23.12 5.47
CA GLN A 28 11.02 21.73 5.29
C GLN A 28 9.51 21.63 4.96
N ASN A 29 8.68 22.39 5.64
CA ASN A 29 7.24 22.41 5.37
C ASN A 29 6.95 23.00 3.97
N ALA A 30 7.68 24.03 3.55
CA ALA A 30 7.54 24.62 2.22
C ALA A 30 8.00 23.61 1.13
N GLU A 31 9.08 22.88 1.35
CA GLU A 31 9.58 21.84 0.43
C GLU A 31 8.59 20.66 0.33
N SER A 32 8.02 20.23 1.46
CA SER A 32 6.98 19.19 1.49
C SER A 32 5.72 19.62 0.78
N ALA A 33 5.29 20.87 0.98
CA ALA A 33 4.11 21.43 0.31
C ALA A 33 4.33 21.54 -1.20
N ALA A 34 5.52 21.99 -1.64
CA ALA A 34 5.87 22.07 -3.07
C ALA A 34 5.92 20.68 -3.73
N LEU A 35 6.42 19.66 -3.02
CA LEU A 35 6.41 18.27 -3.51
C LEU A 35 4.99 17.71 -3.62
N ALA A 36 4.13 18.00 -2.64
CA ALA A 36 2.73 17.60 -2.67
C ALA A 36 1.96 18.30 -3.82
N GLU A 37 2.22 19.59 -4.03
CA GLU A 37 1.61 20.35 -5.14
C GLU A 37 2.10 19.84 -6.50
N ALA A 38 3.39 19.52 -6.63
CA ALA A 38 3.94 18.92 -7.86
C ALA A 38 3.39 17.52 -8.11
N ALA A 39 3.16 16.72 -7.06
CA ALA A 39 2.53 15.41 -7.18
C ALA A 39 1.04 15.54 -7.58
N ALA A 40 0.32 16.50 -7.01
CA ALA A 40 -1.07 16.78 -7.37
C ALA A 40 -1.19 17.31 -8.82
N ALA A 41 -0.24 18.15 -9.26
CA ALA A 41 -0.20 18.64 -10.64
C ALA A 41 0.04 17.49 -11.64
N ARG A 42 0.95 16.55 -11.31
CA ARG A 42 1.18 15.36 -12.15
C ARG A 42 -0.04 14.44 -12.17
N ALA A 43 -0.72 14.27 -11.04
CA ALA A 43 -1.97 13.51 -10.99
C ALA A 43 -3.09 14.17 -11.82
N ALA A 44 -3.15 15.51 -11.84
CA ALA A 44 -4.10 16.26 -12.65
C ALA A 44 -3.79 16.17 -14.16
N GLU A 45 -2.51 16.13 -14.56
CA GLU A 45 -2.11 15.92 -15.95
C GLU A 45 -2.45 14.52 -16.46
N VAL A 46 -2.39 13.50 -15.60
CA VAL A 46 -2.78 12.13 -15.95
C VAL A 46 -4.31 12.01 -16.11
N HIS A 47 -5.10 12.90 -15.50
CA HIS A 47 -6.57 12.86 -15.53
C HIS A 47 -7.20 13.81 -16.56
N SER A 48 -6.40 14.58 -17.33
CA SER A 48 -6.90 15.50 -18.36
C SER A 48 -7.08 14.87 -19.75
N HIS A 49 -7.15 13.55 -19.85
CA HIS A 49 -7.76 12.93 -21.01
C HIS A 49 -9.27 13.12 -20.90
N GLU A 50 -9.78 14.14 -21.60
CA GLU A 50 -11.20 14.28 -21.86
C GLU A 50 -11.67 13.01 -22.57
N HIS A 51 -12.30 12.13 -21.81
CA HIS A 51 -13.07 11.03 -22.39
C HIS A 51 -14.31 11.63 -23.04
N GLY A 52 -14.13 12.08 -24.31
CA GLY A 52 -15.26 12.29 -25.20
C GLY A 52 -15.97 10.94 -25.41
N PRO A 53 -17.25 10.92 -25.85
CA PRO A 53 -17.99 9.69 -26.11
C PRO A 53 -17.47 9.00 -27.39
N GLY A 54 -16.21 8.56 -27.36
CA GLY A 54 -15.54 7.88 -28.46
C GLY A 54 -14.36 7.09 -27.89
N ARG A 55 -14.33 5.80 -28.21
CA ARG A 55 -13.26 4.85 -27.91
C ARG A 55 -11.90 5.51 -28.08
N CYS A 56 -11.06 5.51 -27.04
CA CYS A 56 -9.64 5.67 -27.26
C CYS A 56 -9.03 4.30 -27.54
N ASP A 57 -8.48 4.13 -28.74
CA ASP A 57 -7.83 2.89 -29.21
C ASP A 57 -6.60 2.51 -28.38
N PHE A 58 -6.16 3.34 -27.42
CA PHE A 58 -5.04 3.07 -26.54
C PHE A 58 -5.46 2.72 -25.08
N CYS A 59 -6.58 3.24 -24.63
CA CYS A 59 -7.30 2.71 -23.48
C CYS A 59 -8.29 1.71 -24.08
N GLY A 60 -7.81 0.53 -24.45
CA GLY A 60 -8.70 -0.56 -24.78
C GLY A 60 -9.76 -0.62 -23.69
N ASP A 61 -11.05 -0.70 -24.10
CA ASP A 61 -12.12 -0.96 -23.17
C ASP A 61 -11.71 -2.16 -22.33
N VAL A 62 -11.08 -1.92 -21.18
CA VAL A 62 -11.06 -2.86 -20.09
C VAL A 62 -12.43 -2.74 -19.42
N GLU A 63 -13.49 -2.90 -20.22
CA GLU A 63 -14.61 -3.72 -19.82
C GLU A 63 -14.08 -5.18 -19.91
N GLY A 64 -12.88 -5.44 -19.36
CA GLY A 64 -12.55 -6.73 -18.87
C GLY A 64 -13.51 -6.90 -17.73
N ASP A 65 -14.37 -7.91 -17.81
CA ASP A 65 -14.98 -8.50 -16.65
C ASP A 65 -13.87 -8.58 -15.62
N GLU A 66 -13.81 -7.60 -14.67
CA GLU A 66 -13.07 -7.85 -13.44
C GLU A 66 -13.63 -9.17 -12.98
N ASP A 67 -12.82 -10.21 -13.03
CA ASP A 67 -13.31 -11.51 -12.68
C ASP A 67 -13.92 -11.39 -11.28
N GLU A 68 -14.92 -12.15 -11.02
CA GLU A 68 -15.70 -12.06 -9.78
C GLU A 68 -14.79 -12.11 -8.55
N LEU A 69 -13.68 -12.85 -8.64
CA LEU A 69 -12.63 -12.91 -7.63
C LEU A 69 -11.98 -11.54 -7.38
N THR A 70 -11.54 -10.84 -8.43
CA THR A 70 -10.87 -9.53 -8.29
C THR A 70 -11.80 -8.52 -7.63
N ARG A 71 -13.06 -8.47 -8.04
CA ARG A 71 -14.07 -7.57 -7.45
C ARG A 71 -14.32 -7.89 -5.99
N ASP A 72 -14.52 -9.16 -5.64
CA ASP A 72 -14.77 -9.58 -4.28
C ASP A 72 -13.54 -9.37 -3.38
N SER A 73 -12.34 -9.61 -3.91
CA SER A 73 -11.07 -9.35 -3.24
C SER A 73 -10.86 -7.86 -2.96
N ASN A 74 -11.16 -6.98 -3.92
CA ASN A 74 -11.10 -5.52 -3.76
C ASN A 74 -12.13 -5.01 -2.74
N ALA A 75 -13.33 -5.60 -2.70
CA ALA A 75 -14.34 -5.23 -1.71
C ALA A 75 -13.87 -5.45 -0.26
N VAL A 76 -13.05 -6.46 0.01
CA VAL A 76 -12.43 -6.65 1.33
C VAL A 76 -11.47 -5.50 1.66
N VAL A 77 -10.65 -5.08 0.69
CA VAL A 77 -9.71 -3.96 0.85
C VAL A 77 -10.47 -2.67 1.18
N ASP A 78 -11.56 -2.39 0.47
CA ASP A 78 -12.39 -1.21 0.72
C ASP A 78 -12.99 -1.23 2.13
N LEU A 79 -13.51 -2.37 2.58
CA LEU A 79 -14.04 -2.54 3.95
C LEU A 79 -12.95 -2.32 5.01
N VAL A 80 -11.72 -2.77 4.78
CA VAL A 80 -10.58 -2.50 5.68
C VAL A 80 -10.28 -1.00 5.73
N HIS A 81 -10.24 -0.30 4.59
CA HIS A 81 -10.02 1.14 4.53
C HIS A 81 -11.13 1.95 5.21
N GLU A 82 -12.37 1.46 5.15
CA GLU A 82 -13.51 2.06 5.84
C GLU A 82 -13.53 1.77 7.35
N GLY A 83 -12.65 0.90 7.84
CA GLY A 83 -12.59 0.48 9.23
C GLY A 83 -13.68 -0.53 9.63
N LYS A 84 -14.39 -1.11 8.66
CA LYS A 84 -15.44 -2.13 8.85
C LYS A 84 -14.83 -3.53 8.96
N LEU A 85 -13.98 -3.74 9.98
CA LEU A 85 -13.13 -4.92 10.07
C LEU A 85 -13.89 -6.24 10.26
N ASP A 86 -15.07 -6.22 10.88
CA ASP A 86 -15.89 -7.42 11.06
C ASP A 86 -16.53 -7.85 9.73
N GLU A 87 -16.99 -6.87 8.92
CA GLU A 87 -17.51 -7.12 7.59
C GLU A 87 -16.39 -7.57 6.63
N ALA A 88 -15.22 -6.97 6.73
CA ALA A 88 -14.05 -7.35 5.96
C ALA A 88 -13.60 -8.79 6.26
N GLU A 89 -13.59 -9.20 7.55
CA GLU A 89 -13.28 -10.58 7.94
C GLU A 89 -14.28 -11.58 7.36
N HIS A 90 -15.57 -11.24 7.40
CA HIS A 90 -16.61 -12.10 6.83
C HIS A 90 -16.42 -12.25 5.32
N ALA A 91 -16.25 -11.14 4.60
CA ALA A 91 -16.02 -11.16 3.17
C ALA A 91 -14.73 -11.91 2.78
N ALA A 92 -13.66 -11.78 3.55
CA ALA A 92 -12.42 -12.55 3.32
C ALA A 92 -12.59 -14.06 3.56
N ARG A 93 -13.44 -14.47 4.49
CA ARG A 93 -13.78 -15.88 4.69
C ARG A 93 -14.66 -16.41 3.55
N ASP A 94 -15.58 -15.62 3.06
CA ASP A 94 -16.39 -15.96 1.89
C ASP A 94 -15.51 -16.18 0.65
N LEU A 95 -14.42 -15.38 0.50
CA LEU A 95 -13.43 -15.62 -0.57
C LEU A 95 -12.79 -17.00 -0.45
N LEU A 96 -12.41 -17.46 0.76
CA LEU A 96 -11.82 -18.78 0.97
C LEU A 96 -12.79 -19.92 0.62
N GLU A 97 -14.09 -19.73 0.86
CA GLU A 97 -15.10 -20.73 0.55
C GLU A 97 -15.43 -20.79 -0.95
N ARG A 98 -15.46 -19.61 -1.60
CA ARG A 98 -15.82 -19.50 -3.03
C ARG A 98 -14.66 -19.79 -3.96
N TYR A 99 -13.43 -19.46 -3.54
CA TYR A 99 -12.22 -19.55 -4.37
C TYR A 99 -11.08 -20.28 -3.63
N PRO A 100 -11.26 -21.56 -3.28
CA PRO A 100 -10.26 -22.31 -2.51
C PRO A 100 -8.97 -22.60 -3.31
N GLU A 101 -8.99 -22.38 -4.62
CA GLU A 101 -7.87 -22.60 -5.54
C GLU A 101 -6.92 -21.40 -5.68
N VAL A 102 -7.13 -20.33 -4.92
CA VAL A 102 -6.28 -19.13 -4.90
C VAL A 102 -5.93 -18.72 -3.49
N HIS A 103 -4.86 -17.92 -3.33
CA HIS A 103 -4.39 -17.49 -2.02
C HIS A 103 -5.06 -16.23 -1.47
N ASP A 104 -5.86 -15.54 -2.29
CA ASP A 104 -6.45 -14.23 -2.02
C ASP A 104 -7.19 -14.15 -0.69
N GLY A 105 -8.00 -15.14 -0.37
CA GLY A 105 -8.75 -15.14 0.89
C GLY A 105 -7.85 -15.14 2.12
N TYR A 106 -6.71 -15.84 2.11
CA TYR A 106 -5.75 -15.80 3.21
C TYR A 106 -5.00 -14.46 3.25
N ASP A 107 -4.63 -13.91 2.10
CA ASP A 107 -4.00 -12.59 2.00
C ASP A 107 -4.92 -11.50 2.59
N ARG A 108 -6.19 -11.48 2.18
CA ARG A 108 -7.17 -10.53 2.69
C ARG A 108 -7.45 -10.70 4.19
N LEU A 109 -7.52 -11.93 4.71
CA LEU A 109 -7.60 -12.16 6.15
C LEU A 109 -6.38 -11.63 6.90
N GLY A 110 -5.18 -11.80 6.35
CA GLY A 110 -3.95 -11.21 6.88
C GLY A 110 -4.07 -9.71 7.06
N MET A 111 -4.50 -8.99 6.00
CA MET A 111 -4.74 -7.54 6.05
C MET A 111 -5.76 -7.13 7.11
N VAL A 112 -6.85 -7.88 7.28
CA VAL A 112 -7.87 -7.59 8.31
C VAL A 112 -7.28 -7.72 9.71
N TYR A 113 -6.50 -8.77 9.99
CA TYR A 113 -5.88 -8.97 11.29
C TYR A 113 -4.77 -7.95 11.57
N GLU A 114 -4.03 -7.50 10.57
CA GLU A 114 -3.11 -6.36 10.72
C GLU A 114 -3.86 -5.08 11.12
N ALA A 115 -4.93 -4.76 10.42
CA ALA A 115 -5.75 -3.58 10.71
C ALA A 115 -6.39 -3.63 12.10
N ARG A 116 -6.66 -4.83 12.65
CA ARG A 116 -7.12 -5.04 14.03
C ARG A 116 -6.01 -4.94 15.07
N GLY A 117 -4.74 -4.96 14.66
CA GLY A 117 -3.61 -5.02 15.57
C GLY A 117 -3.40 -6.41 16.16
N GLU A 118 -3.71 -7.46 15.42
CA GLU A 118 -3.58 -8.87 15.77
C GLU A 118 -2.43 -9.54 14.95
N PRO A 119 -1.16 -9.13 15.17
CA PRO A 119 -0.05 -9.47 14.29
C PRO A 119 0.22 -10.99 14.18
N LYS A 120 -0.05 -11.76 15.23
CA LYS A 120 0.15 -13.21 15.18
C LYS A 120 -0.84 -13.90 14.25
N GLN A 121 -2.10 -13.47 14.25
CA GLN A 121 -3.13 -14.03 13.37
C GLN A 121 -2.86 -13.62 11.92
N ALA A 122 -2.41 -12.38 11.70
CA ALA A 122 -1.97 -11.92 10.38
C ALA A 122 -0.80 -12.77 9.85
N ALA A 123 0.23 -12.99 10.68
CA ALA A 123 1.38 -13.84 10.32
C ALA A 123 0.96 -15.28 10.00
N ASP A 124 -0.01 -15.84 10.75
CA ASP A 124 -0.52 -17.20 10.47
C ASP A 124 -1.25 -17.26 9.13
N CYS A 125 -1.98 -16.22 8.75
CA CYS A 125 -2.61 -16.12 7.43
C CYS A 125 -1.56 -16.03 6.32
N TYR A 126 -0.55 -15.18 6.47
CA TYR A 126 0.52 -15.05 5.46
C TYR A 126 1.38 -16.31 5.34
N ARG A 127 1.58 -17.08 6.42
CA ARG A 127 2.22 -18.42 6.32
C ARG A 127 1.43 -19.35 5.41
N LYS A 128 0.10 -19.29 5.45
CA LYS A 128 -0.75 -20.09 4.53
C LYS A 128 -0.64 -19.62 3.08
N VAL A 129 -0.51 -18.29 2.86
CA VAL A 129 -0.22 -17.74 1.53
C VAL A 129 1.10 -18.30 1.01
N ILE A 130 2.17 -18.29 1.82
CA ILE A 130 3.48 -18.84 1.46
C ILE A 130 3.38 -20.33 1.10
N GLU A 131 2.69 -21.11 1.93
CA GLU A 131 2.48 -22.55 1.68
C GLU A 131 1.74 -22.77 0.35
N PHE A 132 0.72 -21.97 0.08
CA PHE A 132 -0.07 -22.05 -1.14
C PHE A 132 0.77 -21.72 -2.39
N ILE A 133 1.50 -20.60 -2.37
CA ILE A 133 2.37 -20.18 -3.48
C ILE A 133 3.44 -21.25 -3.77
N ARG A 134 4.05 -21.81 -2.73
CA ARG A 134 5.07 -22.87 -2.89
C ARG A 134 4.51 -24.18 -3.42
N ALA A 135 3.25 -24.48 -3.14
CA ALA A 135 2.57 -25.64 -3.69
C ALA A 135 2.19 -25.48 -5.17
N HIS A 136 2.13 -24.24 -5.67
CA HIS A 136 1.70 -23.91 -7.03
C HIS A 136 2.74 -23.07 -7.80
N PRO A 137 3.99 -23.54 -7.94
CA PRO A 137 5.08 -22.76 -8.52
C PRO A 137 4.86 -22.40 -10.00
N ASP A 138 3.99 -23.12 -10.69
CA ASP A 138 3.66 -22.85 -12.11
C ASP A 138 2.69 -21.65 -12.27
N GLN A 139 1.99 -21.27 -11.21
CA GLN A 139 0.99 -20.19 -11.22
C GLN A 139 1.58 -18.88 -10.72
N TYR A 140 2.61 -18.94 -9.89
CA TYR A 140 3.19 -17.78 -9.22
C TYR A 140 4.67 -17.61 -9.56
N GLY A 141 5.11 -16.35 -9.63
CA GLY A 141 6.54 -16.06 -9.83
C GLY A 141 7.41 -16.66 -8.71
N PRO A 142 8.67 -17.02 -9.01
CA PRO A 142 9.54 -17.75 -8.10
C PRO A 142 9.80 -17.02 -6.77
N ASP A 143 9.71 -15.69 -6.77
CA ASP A 143 10.04 -14.85 -5.62
C ASP A 143 8.82 -14.26 -4.90
N LEU A 144 7.58 -14.55 -5.35
CA LEU A 144 6.39 -13.94 -4.74
C LEU A 144 6.24 -14.30 -3.26
N HIS A 145 6.61 -15.52 -2.86
CA HIS A 145 6.54 -15.96 -1.46
C HIS A 145 7.45 -15.15 -0.53
N THR A 146 8.56 -14.57 -1.04
CA THR A 146 9.51 -13.81 -0.20
C THR A 146 8.89 -12.53 0.37
N VAL A 147 7.96 -11.90 -0.34
CA VAL A 147 7.23 -10.73 0.15
C VAL A 147 6.45 -11.09 1.42
N PHE A 148 5.77 -12.22 1.42
CA PHE A 148 5.01 -12.68 2.58
C PHE A 148 5.92 -13.18 3.71
N GLU A 149 7.11 -13.72 3.40
CA GLU A 149 8.11 -14.09 4.40
C GLU A 149 8.61 -12.87 5.18
N ASP A 150 8.88 -11.76 4.49
CA ASP A 150 9.27 -10.49 5.10
C ASP A 150 8.17 -9.95 6.01
N MET A 151 6.90 -9.99 5.57
CA MET A 151 5.75 -9.59 6.39
C MET A 151 5.60 -10.45 7.64
N VAL A 152 5.75 -11.77 7.52
CA VAL A 152 5.71 -12.69 8.66
C VAL A 152 6.85 -12.40 9.64
N ALA A 153 8.05 -12.12 9.16
CA ALA A 153 9.21 -11.81 10.00
C ALA A 153 9.02 -10.49 10.78
N GLU A 154 8.31 -9.52 10.21
CA GLU A 154 7.98 -8.26 10.87
C GLU A 154 6.88 -8.43 11.92
N LEU A 155 5.82 -9.19 11.60
CA LEU A 155 4.64 -9.35 12.44
C LEU A 155 4.84 -10.33 13.60
N ASP A 156 5.62 -11.39 13.40
CA ASP A 156 5.90 -12.44 14.38
C ASP A 156 7.39 -12.84 14.31
N PRO A 157 8.31 -11.96 14.77
CA PRO A 157 9.74 -12.24 14.75
C PRO A 157 10.07 -13.45 15.62
N PRO A 158 11.04 -14.28 15.21
CA PRO A 158 11.48 -15.41 16.03
C PRO A 158 12.01 -14.90 17.38
N PRO A 159 11.85 -15.68 18.47
CA PRO A 159 12.35 -15.27 19.77
C PRO A 159 13.85 -15.03 19.71
N ALA A 160 14.29 -13.92 20.31
CA ALA A 160 15.71 -13.57 20.38
C ALA A 160 16.48 -14.72 21.08
N ALA A 161 17.51 -15.24 20.40
CA ALA A 161 18.34 -16.33 20.92
C ALA A 161 19.24 -15.86 22.08
#